data_c4eab925578048031da8b8ad79c2695f
#
_entry.id   c4eab925578048031da8b8ad79c2695f
#
_cell.length_a   1.000
_cell.length_b   1.000
_cell.length_c   1.000
_cell.angle_alpha   90.00
_cell.angle_beta   90.00
_cell.angle_gamma   90.00
#
_symmetry.space_group_name_H-M   'P 1'
#
loop_
_entity.id
_entity.type
_entity.pdbx_description
1 polymer ?
#
loop_
_entity_poly.entity_id
_entity_poly.type
_entity_poly.pdbx_seq_one_letter_code
_entity_poly.pdbx_strand_id
1 'polypeptide(L)'
;MHDEACTHFDDMMNNMMIGHEFLLKEFDYKPTIGWHIDPFGHSNANPRLFADMGFDTFIFARLDYEDRDQRLADQSMQFVWKPFSESLGDKAEIFTHILQDMYWFPPDMGYDERDFPNVSQPIVDD
;
A
#
# COMPACT_ATOMS: atom_id res chain seq x y z
N MET A 1 2.03 9.84 -0.64
CA MET A 1 2.97 8.70 -0.69
C MET A 1 4.37 9.27 -0.66
N HIS A 2 5.20 8.82 0.26
CA HIS A 2 6.56 9.30 0.51
C HIS A 2 7.56 8.18 0.18
N ASP A 3 8.81 8.56 -0.07
CA ASP A 3 9.93 7.61 -0.13
C ASP A 3 10.33 7.22 1.30
N GLU A 4 10.57 5.93 1.57
CA GLU A 4 10.88 5.44 2.91
C GLU A 4 12.37 5.49 3.27
N ALA A 5 13.24 5.73 2.28
CA ALA A 5 14.68 5.74 2.46
C ALA A 5 15.27 7.16 2.55
N CYS A 6 14.70 8.13 1.83
CA CYS A 6 15.29 9.45 1.67
C CYS A 6 14.65 10.52 2.58
N THR A 7 13.46 10.28 3.10
CA THR A 7 12.71 11.26 3.89
C THR A 7 12.91 11.08 5.39
N HIS A 8 12.93 12.20 6.13
CA HIS A 8 12.92 12.15 7.57
C HIS A 8 11.54 11.73 8.09
N PHE A 9 11.49 10.99 9.19
CA PHE A 9 10.22 10.47 9.74
C PHE A 9 9.21 11.58 10.10
N ASP A 10 9.67 12.76 10.54
CA ASP A 10 8.79 13.90 10.79
C ASP A 10 8.08 14.36 9.51
N ASP A 11 8.77 14.34 8.38
CA ASP A 11 8.19 14.73 7.09
C ASP A 11 7.17 13.69 6.61
N MET A 12 7.43 12.41 6.87
CA MET A 12 6.46 11.34 6.60
C MET A 12 5.17 11.54 7.40
N MET A 13 5.29 11.83 8.70
CA MET A 13 4.14 12.11 9.57
C MET A 13 3.41 13.38 9.16
N ASN A 14 4.13 14.46 8.89
CA ASN A 14 3.55 15.73 8.47
C ASN A 14 2.79 15.60 7.14
N ASN A 15 3.33 14.86 6.17
CA ASN A 15 2.65 14.59 4.91
C ASN A 15 1.30 13.90 5.11
N MET A 16 1.24 12.88 5.97
CA MET A 16 0.00 12.19 6.30
C MET A 16 -0.96 13.06 7.11
N MET A 17 -0.45 13.81 8.08
CA MET A 17 -1.24 14.72 8.91
C MET A 17 -1.97 15.76 8.06
N ILE A 18 -1.26 16.42 7.15
CA ILE A 18 -1.87 17.41 6.24
C ILE A 18 -2.95 16.78 5.37
N GLY A 19 -2.70 15.58 4.85
CA GLY A 19 -3.69 14.84 4.06
C GLY A 19 -4.92 14.46 4.88
N HIS A 20 -4.74 13.99 6.10
CA HIS A 20 -5.85 13.65 7.01
C HIS A 20 -6.67 14.87 7.41
N GLU A 21 -6.01 15.99 7.74
CA GLU A 21 -6.70 17.26 8.05
C GLU A 21 -7.53 17.75 6.87
N PHE A 22 -6.98 17.68 5.66
CA PHE A 22 -7.71 18.04 4.45
C PHE A 22 -8.94 17.17 4.24
N LEU A 23 -8.78 15.85 4.30
CA LEU A 23 -9.90 14.90 4.09
C LEU A 23 -10.97 15.05 5.17
N LEU A 24 -10.58 15.25 6.42
CA LEU A 24 -11.51 15.47 7.51
C LEU A 24 -12.29 16.77 7.33
N LYS A 25 -11.60 17.86 6.96
CA LYS A 25 -12.22 19.18 6.80
C LYS A 25 -13.18 19.25 5.62
N GLU A 26 -12.78 18.70 4.45
CA GLU A 26 -13.55 18.85 3.21
C GLU A 26 -14.60 17.76 3.01
N PHE A 27 -14.38 16.56 3.58
CA PHE A 27 -15.22 15.38 3.36
C PHE A 27 -15.73 14.70 4.63
N ASP A 28 -15.37 15.21 5.81
CA ASP A 28 -15.67 14.57 7.10
C ASP A 28 -15.22 13.08 7.11
N TYR A 29 -14.07 12.81 6.53
CA TYR A 29 -13.56 11.47 6.34
C TYR A 29 -12.18 11.28 6.94
N LYS A 30 -12.01 10.21 7.73
CA LYS A 30 -10.73 9.75 8.25
C LYS A 30 -10.35 8.42 7.58
N PRO A 31 -9.28 8.37 6.77
CA PRO A 31 -8.84 7.13 6.15
C PRO A 31 -8.29 6.15 7.18
N THR A 32 -8.60 4.87 6.99
CA THR A 32 -8.08 3.76 7.80
C THR A 32 -7.26 2.77 6.98
N ILE A 33 -7.18 2.97 5.66
CA ILE A 33 -6.41 2.15 4.74
C ILE A 33 -5.27 3.00 4.18
N GLY A 34 -4.04 2.59 4.47
CA GLY A 34 -2.83 3.20 3.92
C GLY A 34 -2.51 2.63 2.54
N TRP A 35 -2.53 3.47 1.51
CA TRP A 35 -2.20 3.13 0.14
C TRP A 35 -0.81 3.66 -0.22
N HIS A 36 0.17 2.76 -0.39
CA HIS A 36 1.58 3.09 -0.52
C HIS A 36 2.27 2.23 -1.57
N ILE A 37 1.80 2.35 -2.82
CA ILE A 37 2.05 1.35 -3.87
C ILE A 37 3.42 1.46 -4.56
N ASP A 38 4.11 2.61 -4.50
CA ASP A 38 5.27 2.88 -5.35
C ASP A 38 6.61 3.17 -4.65
N PRO A 39 6.80 3.07 -3.32
CA PRO A 39 8.13 3.15 -2.71
C PRO A 39 9.07 2.04 -3.17
N PHE A 40 10.32 2.40 -3.38
CA PHE A 40 11.36 1.52 -3.95
C PHE A 40 12.12 0.74 -2.87
N GLY A 41 11.43 0.21 -1.92
CA GLY A 41 11.90 -0.52 -0.77
C GLY A 41 11.10 -0.12 0.46
N HIS A 42 11.18 -0.95 1.49
CA HIS A 42 10.34 -0.81 2.68
C HIS A 42 11.19 -0.75 3.94
N SER A 43 10.89 0.24 4.78
CA SER A 43 11.43 0.35 6.12
C SER A 43 10.46 -0.28 7.13
N ASN A 44 10.98 -1.02 8.09
CA ASN A 44 10.17 -1.54 9.20
C ASN A 44 9.54 -0.43 10.07
N ALA A 45 10.04 0.80 9.97
CA ALA A 45 9.45 1.96 10.64
C ALA A 45 8.13 2.43 10.00
N ASN A 46 7.96 2.26 8.69
CA ASN A 46 6.79 2.78 7.99
C ASN A 46 5.47 2.12 8.41
N PRO A 47 5.32 0.77 8.45
CA PRO A 47 4.12 0.14 8.98
C PRO A 47 3.87 0.49 10.46
N ARG A 48 4.93 0.73 11.24
CA ARG A 48 4.80 1.24 12.60
C ARG A 48 4.15 2.61 12.64
N LEU A 49 4.65 3.56 11.82
CA LEU A 49 4.08 4.91 11.74
C LEU A 49 2.62 4.88 11.29
N PHE A 50 2.28 4.02 10.31
CA PHE A 50 0.90 3.87 9.86
C PHE A 50 -0.02 3.33 10.96
N ALA A 51 0.42 2.30 11.68
CA ALA A 51 -0.35 1.80 12.83
C ALA A 51 -0.57 2.87 13.90
N ASP A 52 0.47 3.64 14.24
CA ASP A 52 0.38 4.73 15.23
C ASP A 52 -0.52 5.89 14.76
N MET A 53 -0.60 6.14 13.46
CA MET A 53 -1.51 7.13 12.86
C MET A 53 -2.96 6.64 12.78
N GLY A 54 -3.22 5.37 13.12
CA GLY A 54 -4.55 4.79 13.18
C GLY A 54 -5.03 4.18 11.87
N PHE A 55 -4.11 3.77 11.01
CA PHE A 55 -4.44 2.90 9.89
C PHE A 55 -4.62 1.45 10.37
N ASP A 56 -5.66 0.78 9.90
CA ASP A 56 -5.93 -0.63 10.16
C ASP A 56 -5.24 -1.53 9.13
N THR A 57 -5.04 -0.99 7.94
CA THR A 57 -4.53 -1.73 6.77
C THR A 57 -3.44 -0.94 6.07
N PHE A 58 -2.43 -1.66 5.62
CA PHE A 58 -1.34 -1.15 4.79
C PHE A 58 -1.29 -1.91 3.46
N ILE A 59 -1.37 -1.19 2.35
CA ILE A 59 -1.33 -1.78 1.00
C ILE A 59 -0.12 -1.24 0.25
N PHE A 60 0.69 -2.13 -0.30
CA PHE A 60 1.81 -1.78 -1.16
C PHE A 60 1.94 -2.74 -2.35
N ALA A 61 2.77 -2.38 -3.33
CA ALA A 61 2.93 -3.16 -4.55
C ALA A 61 4.36 -3.65 -4.81
N ARG A 62 5.36 -2.77 -4.62
CA ARG A 62 6.73 -3.13 -4.95
C ARG A 62 7.31 -4.07 -3.92
N LEU A 63 7.84 -5.19 -4.40
CA LEU A 63 8.47 -6.23 -3.60
C LEU A 63 9.59 -6.85 -4.45
N ASP A 64 10.59 -7.42 -3.80
CA ASP A 64 11.55 -8.28 -4.46
C ASP A 64 10.85 -9.40 -5.24
N TYR A 65 11.31 -9.67 -6.47
CA TYR A 65 10.60 -10.60 -7.36
C TYR A 65 10.64 -12.04 -6.84
N GLU A 66 11.72 -12.47 -6.20
CA GLU A 66 11.81 -13.83 -5.64
C GLU A 66 10.88 -14.00 -4.45
N ASP A 67 10.80 -12.99 -3.55
CA ASP A 67 9.85 -13.00 -2.43
C ASP A 67 8.40 -12.94 -2.93
N ARG A 68 8.14 -12.17 -3.99
CA ARG A 68 6.82 -12.13 -4.64
C ARG A 68 6.40 -13.50 -5.16
N ASP A 69 7.26 -14.16 -5.93
CA ASP A 69 6.98 -15.47 -6.53
C ASP A 69 6.72 -16.50 -5.44
N GLN A 70 7.51 -16.47 -4.37
CA GLN A 70 7.30 -17.34 -3.21
C GLN A 70 5.95 -17.09 -2.54
N ARG A 71 5.60 -15.82 -2.30
CA ARG A 71 4.33 -15.45 -1.66
C ARG A 71 3.12 -15.77 -2.53
N LEU A 72 3.24 -15.67 -3.84
CA LEU A 72 2.19 -16.09 -4.76
C LEU A 72 1.98 -17.60 -4.68
N ALA A 73 3.06 -18.37 -4.66
CA ALA A 73 2.99 -19.84 -4.54
C ALA A 73 2.39 -20.28 -3.20
N ASP A 74 2.77 -19.63 -2.11
CA ASP A 74 2.33 -19.92 -0.74
C ASP A 74 0.97 -19.30 -0.38
N GLN A 75 0.41 -18.46 -1.27
CA GLN A 75 -0.80 -17.66 -1.01
C GLN A 75 -0.65 -16.75 0.22
N SER A 76 0.53 -16.14 0.42
CA SER A 76 0.89 -15.31 1.58
C SER A 76 1.05 -13.83 1.24
N MET A 77 0.29 -13.33 0.26
CA MET A 77 0.26 -11.90 -0.10
C MET A 77 -0.44 -11.03 0.96
N GLN A 78 -1.16 -11.65 1.88
CA GLN A 78 -1.76 -11.01 3.04
C GLN A 78 -1.11 -11.54 4.32
N PHE A 79 -0.77 -10.62 5.22
CA PHE A 79 -0.18 -10.98 6.51
C PHE A 79 -0.38 -9.87 7.54
N VAL A 80 -0.17 -10.18 8.80
CA VAL A 80 -0.08 -9.18 9.86
C VAL A 80 1.39 -8.80 10.02
N TRP A 81 1.72 -7.56 9.68
CA TRP A 81 3.06 -7.04 9.90
C TRP A 81 3.23 -6.61 11.35
N LYS A 82 4.24 -7.13 12.01
CA LYS A 82 4.60 -6.84 13.40
C LYS A 82 5.95 -6.10 13.44
N PRO A 83 5.97 -4.81 13.11
CA PRO A 83 7.22 -4.06 13.11
C PRO A 83 7.80 -4.00 14.52
N PHE A 84 9.10 -4.26 14.63
CA PHE A 84 9.81 -4.24 15.91
C PHE A 84 9.23 -5.18 16.99
N SER A 85 8.75 -6.35 16.61
CA SER A 85 8.10 -7.31 17.52
C SER A 85 8.95 -7.68 18.74
N GLU A 86 10.27 -7.72 18.60
CA GLU A 86 11.20 -7.99 19.70
C GLU A 86 11.16 -6.94 20.81
N SER A 87 10.93 -5.67 20.46
CA SER A 87 10.90 -4.54 21.40
C SER A 87 9.51 -4.05 21.75
N LEU A 88 8.55 -4.20 20.87
CA LEU A 88 7.20 -3.63 21.00
C LEU A 88 6.11 -4.69 21.13
N GLY A 89 6.43 -5.97 20.89
CA GLY A 89 5.45 -7.04 20.86
C GLY A 89 4.38 -6.77 19.80
N ASP A 90 3.12 -6.96 20.15
CA ASP A 90 1.98 -6.83 19.25
C ASP A 90 1.37 -5.40 19.23
N LYS A 91 2.03 -4.42 19.84
CA LYS A 91 1.46 -3.05 19.97
C LYS A 91 1.40 -2.24 18.69
N ALA A 92 2.03 -2.70 17.62
CA ALA A 92 2.10 -1.99 16.35
C ALA A 92 1.76 -2.91 15.16
N GLU A 93 0.89 -3.88 15.39
CA GLU A 93 0.43 -4.76 14.32
C GLU A 93 -0.40 -3.98 13.31
N ILE A 94 -0.19 -4.27 12.02
CA ILE A 94 -1.01 -3.74 10.95
C ILE A 94 -1.29 -4.84 9.91
N PHE A 95 -2.54 -5.01 9.53
CA PHE A 95 -2.87 -5.90 8.43
C PHE A 95 -2.23 -5.36 7.14
N THR A 96 -1.54 -6.22 6.42
CA THR A 96 -0.79 -5.83 5.22
C THR A 96 -1.22 -6.66 4.03
N HIS A 97 -1.41 -6.00 2.90
CA HIS A 97 -1.71 -6.63 1.62
C HIS A 97 -0.72 -6.17 0.56
N ILE A 98 -0.10 -7.13 -0.13
CA ILE A 98 0.76 -6.88 -1.28
C ILE A 98 -0.08 -7.07 -2.54
N LEU A 99 -0.08 -6.09 -3.44
CA LEU A 99 -0.80 -6.22 -4.71
C LEU A 99 -0.18 -7.31 -5.58
N GLN A 100 -1.02 -8.15 -6.13
CA GLN A 100 -0.59 -9.34 -6.87
C GLN A 100 0.24 -9.01 -8.11
N ASP A 101 -0.17 -8.03 -8.88
CA ASP A 101 0.48 -7.64 -10.14
C ASP A 101 0.82 -6.15 -10.15
N MET A 102 1.74 -5.76 -9.27
CA MET A 102 2.05 -4.34 -9.07
C MET A 102 0.77 -3.53 -8.85
N TYR A 103 0.65 -2.38 -9.50
CA TYR A 103 -0.56 -1.55 -9.51
C TYR A 103 -1.21 -1.48 -10.91
N TRP A 104 -1.03 -2.56 -11.68
CA TRP A 104 -1.69 -2.73 -12.97
C TRP A 104 -3.12 -3.21 -12.79
N PHE A 105 -3.93 -2.93 -13.79
CA PHE A 105 -5.25 -3.52 -13.87
C PHE A 105 -5.16 -5.04 -14.04
N PRO A 106 -6.09 -5.80 -13.48
CA PRO A 106 -6.23 -7.20 -13.80
C PRO A 106 -6.37 -7.39 -15.33
N PRO A 107 -5.89 -8.51 -15.89
CA PRO A 107 -6.11 -8.84 -17.29
C PRO A 107 -7.59 -8.65 -17.65
N ASP A 108 -7.85 -8.12 -18.84
CA ASP A 108 -9.19 -7.86 -19.38
C ASP A 108 -10.00 -6.71 -18.72
N MET A 109 -9.40 -5.98 -17.77
CA MET A 109 -10.04 -4.82 -17.11
C MET A 109 -9.34 -3.47 -17.41
N GLY A 110 -8.36 -3.47 -18.28
CA GLY A 110 -7.61 -2.26 -18.64
C GLY A 110 -8.35 -1.38 -19.64
N TYR A 111 -8.16 -0.08 -19.53
CA TYR A 111 -8.69 0.93 -20.45
C TYR A 111 -7.64 1.41 -21.47
N ASP A 112 -6.41 0.95 -21.39
CA ASP A 112 -5.31 1.34 -22.27
C ASP A 112 -5.00 0.23 -23.27
N GLU A 113 -5.28 0.46 -24.55
CA GLU A 113 -5.00 -0.49 -25.64
C GLU A 113 -3.51 -0.86 -25.76
N ARG A 114 -2.60 -0.03 -25.24
CA ARG A 114 -1.16 -0.31 -25.26
C ARG A 114 -0.78 -1.43 -24.31
N ASP A 115 -1.47 -1.49 -23.18
CA ASP A 115 -1.25 -2.51 -22.17
C ASP A 115 -2.05 -3.79 -22.47
N PHE A 116 -3.12 -3.65 -23.26
CA PHE A 116 -4.02 -4.75 -23.63
C PHE A 116 -4.37 -4.72 -25.12
N PRO A 117 -3.42 -5.04 -26.00
CA PRO A 117 -3.62 -4.91 -27.45
C PRO A 117 -4.76 -5.78 -28.03
N ASN A 118 -5.33 -6.69 -27.24
CA ASN A 118 -6.44 -7.55 -27.64
C ASN A 118 -7.79 -7.09 -27.09
N VAL A 119 -7.86 -6.05 -26.29
CA VAL A 119 -9.12 -5.47 -25.85
C VAL A 119 -9.60 -4.50 -26.95
N SER A 120 -10.33 -5.02 -27.88
CA SER A 120 -10.72 -4.33 -29.10
C SER A 120 -11.90 -3.38 -28.93
N GLN A 121 -12.49 -3.26 -27.74
CA GLN A 121 -13.58 -2.29 -27.49
C GLN A 121 -13.61 -1.87 -26.03
N PRO A 122 -13.86 -0.57 -25.74
CA PRO A 122 -14.26 -0.18 -24.40
C PRO A 122 -15.55 -0.93 -24.04
N ILE A 123 -15.64 -1.36 -22.79
CA ILE A 123 -16.90 -1.86 -22.23
C ILE A 123 -17.85 -0.65 -22.20
N VAL A 124 -18.50 -0.40 -23.31
CA VAL A 124 -19.59 0.57 -23.39
C VAL A 124 -20.85 -0.27 -23.35
N ASP A 125 -21.44 -0.32 -22.20
CA ASP A 125 -22.75 -0.94 -22.04
C ASP A 125 -23.81 -0.11 -22.79
N ASP A 126 -24.65 -0.84 -23.50
CA ASP A 126 -25.92 -0.34 -23.99
C ASP A 126 -26.91 -0.08 -22.84
#